data_d1ec7414babd58d52b398bf4b67982e4
#
_entry.id   d1ec7414babd58d52b398bf4b67982e4
#
_cell.length_a   1.000
_cell.length_b   1.000
_cell.length_c   1.000
_cell.angle_alpha   90.00
_cell.angle_beta   90.00
_cell.angle_gamma   90.00
#
_symmetry.space_group_name_H-M   'P 1'
#
loop_
_entity.id
_entity.type
_entity.pdbx_description
1 polymer ?
#
loop_
_entity_poly.entity_id
_entity_poly.type
_entity_poly.pdbx_seq_one_letter_code
_entity_poly.pdbx_strand_id
1 'polypeptide(L)'
;HTVALWSHDPKKAELLDKTRENPLLKGVRIPERIAITSDLAVLQNAEMAVFASPSFALRSVAHEAAPHLKKGTLLVSLTKGIERGTHLRMSEIIAHECGEGYRIAVLSGPSHAEEVARRLPTGCVAASADQASAEAVQRAFMNEVFRVYTHDDVVGVELAGALKNVAALCCGISDGCGMGDNTRALLITRALSEISRLAECMGGRKETLAGLAGMGDLIVTCT
;
A
#
# COMPACT_ATOMS: atom_id res chain seq x y z
N HIS A 1 10.62 13.91 9.96
CA HIS A 1 10.36 12.65 10.69
C HIS A 1 11.66 11.87 10.89
N THR A 2 11.80 11.19 12.02
CA THR A 2 12.80 10.13 12.21
C THR A 2 12.22 8.84 11.63
N VAL A 3 12.96 8.16 10.74
CA VAL A 3 12.49 6.98 10.03
C VAL A 3 13.47 5.83 10.23
N ALA A 4 12.94 4.64 10.51
CA ALA A 4 13.69 3.40 10.48
C ALA A 4 13.09 2.46 9.42
N LEU A 5 13.95 1.81 8.67
CA LEU A 5 13.62 0.78 7.70
C LEU A 5 13.97 -0.59 8.27
N TRP A 6 12.97 -1.42 8.50
CA TRP A 6 13.16 -2.79 8.95
C TRP A 6 13.14 -3.77 7.77
N SER A 7 13.98 -4.76 7.82
CA SER A 7 13.96 -5.91 6.91
C SER A 7 14.00 -7.21 7.69
N HIS A 8 13.15 -8.19 7.35
CA HIS A 8 13.12 -9.52 7.96
C HIS A 8 14.42 -10.32 7.76
N ASP A 9 15.18 -10.01 6.72
CA ASP A 9 16.45 -10.65 6.42
C ASP A 9 17.62 -9.77 6.93
N PRO A 10 18.36 -10.22 7.96
CA PRO A 10 19.50 -9.49 8.51
C PRO A 10 20.59 -9.20 7.47
N LYS A 11 20.85 -10.13 6.54
CA LYS A 11 21.85 -9.94 5.49
C LYS A 11 21.42 -8.83 4.51
N LYS A 12 20.13 -8.79 4.20
CA LYS A 12 19.57 -7.72 3.38
C LYS A 12 19.62 -6.38 4.11
N ALA A 13 19.28 -6.34 5.39
CA ALA A 13 19.40 -5.13 6.20
C ALA A 13 20.85 -4.61 6.21
N GLU A 14 21.82 -5.46 6.46
CA GLU A 14 23.25 -5.12 6.45
C GLU A 14 23.72 -4.62 5.06
N LEU A 15 23.29 -5.28 3.99
CA LEU A 15 23.61 -4.86 2.62
C LEU A 15 23.05 -3.47 2.34
N LEU A 16 21.76 -3.23 2.64
CA LEU A 16 21.10 -1.94 2.45
C LEU A 16 21.74 -0.83 3.29
N ASP A 17 22.17 -1.15 4.52
CA ASP A 17 22.83 -0.18 5.41
C ASP A 17 24.21 0.21 4.88
N LYS A 18 24.99 -0.74 4.36
CA LYS A 18 26.31 -0.49 3.79
C LYS A 18 26.25 0.24 2.44
N THR A 19 25.36 -0.20 1.56
CA THR A 19 25.32 0.31 0.18
C THR A 19 24.44 1.54 0.02
N ARG A 20 23.45 1.69 0.89
CA ARG A 20 22.38 2.69 0.76
C ARG A 20 21.61 2.57 -0.56
N GLU A 21 21.61 1.41 -1.18
CA GLU A 21 20.94 1.15 -2.46
C GLU A 21 20.06 -0.11 -2.37
N ASN A 22 18.86 -0.02 -2.92
CA ASN A 22 17.99 -1.18 -3.07
C ASN A 22 18.17 -1.75 -4.50
N PRO A 23 18.62 -3.00 -4.68
CA PRO A 23 18.78 -3.61 -6.01
C PRO A 23 17.51 -3.59 -6.87
N LEU A 24 16.33 -3.56 -6.24
CA LEU A 24 15.03 -3.46 -6.92
C LEU A 24 14.65 -2.02 -7.29
N LEU A 25 15.37 -1.02 -6.82
CA LEU A 25 15.11 0.39 -7.08
C LEU A 25 16.42 1.09 -7.48
N LYS A 26 16.94 0.71 -8.64
CA LYS A 26 18.26 1.15 -9.14
C LYS A 26 18.35 2.67 -9.30
N GLY A 27 19.49 3.22 -8.90
CA GLY A 27 19.77 4.66 -9.01
C GLY A 27 19.12 5.53 -7.94
N VAL A 28 18.47 4.93 -6.93
CA VAL A 28 17.91 5.63 -5.80
C VAL A 28 18.70 5.33 -4.54
N ARG A 29 19.29 6.37 -3.96
CA ARG A 29 20.05 6.25 -2.70
C ARG A 29 19.16 6.46 -1.49
N ILE A 30 19.21 5.55 -0.53
CA ILE A 30 18.53 5.67 0.76
C ILE A 30 19.26 6.74 1.58
N PRO A 31 18.58 7.80 2.06
CA PRO A 31 19.21 8.84 2.86
C PRO A 31 19.90 8.30 4.12
N GLU A 32 21.07 8.84 4.44
CA GLU A 32 21.88 8.42 5.61
C GLU A 32 21.13 8.54 6.95
N ARG A 33 20.19 9.47 7.03
CA ARG A 33 19.35 9.69 8.22
C ARG A 33 18.33 8.58 8.50
N ILE A 34 18.11 7.64 7.55
CA ILE A 34 17.24 6.50 7.74
C ILE A 34 18.04 5.38 8.38
N ALA A 35 17.68 4.99 9.60
CA ALA A 35 18.24 3.81 10.24
C ALA A 35 17.75 2.55 9.53
N ILE A 36 18.64 1.59 9.25
CA ILE A 36 18.28 0.32 8.62
C ILE A 36 18.61 -0.80 9.61
N THR A 37 17.63 -1.69 9.88
CA THR A 37 17.77 -2.71 10.91
C THR A 37 16.96 -3.96 10.58
N SER A 38 17.32 -5.09 11.17
CA SER A 38 16.50 -6.31 11.25
C SER A 38 15.90 -6.53 12.65
N ASP A 39 16.12 -5.59 13.57
CA ASP A 39 15.60 -5.68 14.94
C ASP A 39 14.24 -4.96 15.03
N LEU A 40 13.19 -5.70 15.42
CA LEU A 40 11.85 -5.16 15.63
C LEU A 40 11.72 -4.28 16.89
N ALA A 41 12.71 -4.26 17.77
CA ALA A 41 12.71 -3.37 18.93
C ALA A 41 12.58 -1.88 18.54
N VAL A 42 12.93 -1.52 17.30
CA VAL A 42 12.72 -0.18 16.74
C VAL A 42 11.27 0.28 16.80
N LEU A 43 10.31 -0.64 16.84
CA LEU A 43 8.87 -0.35 16.91
C LEU A 43 8.42 0.16 18.28
N GLN A 44 9.18 -0.09 19.35
CA GLN A 44 8.78 0.28 20.73
C GLN A 44 8.56 1.80 20.91
N ASN A 45 9.23 2.62 20.10
CA ASN A 45 9.12 4.07 20.14
C ASN A 45 8.45 4.67 18.89
N ALA A 46 7.88 3.82 18.03
CA ALA A 46 7.23 4.27 16.81
C ALA A 46 5.84 4.88 17.10
N GLU A 47 5.60 6.08 16.64
CA GLU A 47 4.27 6.70 16.61
C GLU A 47 3.42 6.13 15.47
N MET A 48 4.07 5.68 14.39
CA MET A 48 3.47 5.09 13.20
C MET A 48 4.31 3.90 12.73
N ALA A 49 3.67 2.76 12.53
CA ALA A 49 4.27 1.56 11.93
C ALA A 49 3.66 1.30 10.55
N VAL A 50 4.52 1.28 9.52
CA VAL A 50 4.10 1.17 8.11
C VAL A 50 4.41 -0.24 7.59
N PHE A 51 3.38 -0.98 7.23
CA PHE A 51 3.47 -2.31 6.65
C PHE A 51 3.52 -2.21 5.11
N ALA A 52 4.65 -2.57 4.53
CA ALA A 52 4.90 -2.54 3.09
C ALA A 52 5.44 -3.88 2.56
N SER A 53 5.16 -4.97 3.28
CA SER A 53 5.53 -6.33 2.87
C SER A 53 4.63 -6.85 1.73
N PRO A 54 5.07 -7.87 0.97
CA PRO A 54 4.17 -8.59 0.08
C PRO A 54 2.95 -9.16 0.83
N SER A 55 1.78 -9.22 0.18
CA SER A 55 0.53 -9.63 0.81
C SER A 55 0.59 -11.03 1.46
N PHE A 56 1.30 -11.97 0.83
CA PHE A 56 1.46 -13.33 1.37
C PHE A 56 2.32 -13.39 2.66
N ALA A 57 3.13 -12.37 2.93
CA ALA A 57 3.99 -12.29 4.10
C ALA A 57 3.42 -11.39 5.21
N LEU A 58 2.36 -10.62 4.92
CA LEU A 58 1.86 -9.61 5.85
C LEU A 58 1.45 -10.18 7.20
N ARG A 59 0.78 -11.34 7.21
CA ARG A 59 0.34 -11.98 8.46
C ARG A 59 1.52 -12.31 9.39
N SER A 60 2.55 -12.97 8.87
CA SER A 60 3.74 -13.30 9.67
C SER A 60 4.46 -12.05 10.15
N VAL A 61 4.60 -11.05 9.29
CA VAL A 61 5.24 -9.76 9.65
C VAL A 61 4.43 -9.03 10.73
N ALA A 62 3.10 -8.99 10.62
CA ALA A 62 2.25 -8.36 11.62
C ALA A 62 2.29 -9.12 12.96
N HIS A 63 2.28 -10.46 12.92
CA HIS A 63 2.41 -11.32 14.09
C HIS A 63 3.75 -11.09 14.83
N GLU A 64 4.85 -11.05 14.10
CA GLU A 64 6.19 -10.79 14.65
C GLU A 64 6.32 -9.36 15.19
N ALA A 65 5.72 -8.38 14.53
CA ALA A 65 5.75 -6.98 14.96
C ALA A 65 4.90 -6.71 16.21
N ALA A 66 3.78 -7.41 16.38
CA ALA A 66 2.79 -7.15 17.43
C ALA A 66 3.35 -7.05 18.86
N PRO A 67 4.26 -7.94 19.32
CA PRO A 67 4.87 -7.84 20.66
C PRO A 67 5.73 -6.60 20.88
N HIS A 68 6.19 -5.97 19.81
CA HIS A 68 7.09 -4.81 19.86
C HIS A 68 6.36 -3.47 19.73
N LEU A 69 5.07 -3.50 19.38
CA LEU A 69 4.27 -2.30 19.18
C LEU A 69 3.76 -1.73 20.51
N LYS A 70 3.92 -0.43 20.68
CA LYS A 70 3.29 0.30 21.81
C LYS A 70 1.82 0.54 21.50
N LYS A 71 0.93 0.35 22.50
CA LYS A 71 -0.48 0.69 22.35
C LYS A 71 -0.67 2.15 21.97
N GLY A 72 -1.58 2.41 21.04
CA GLY A 72 -1.81 3.75 20.46
C GLY A 72 -0.97 4.07 19.23
N THR A 73 0.03 3.25 18.88
CA THR A 73 0.74 3.37 17.59
C THR A 73 -0.26 3.31 16.44
N LEU A 74 -0.12 4.20 15.45
CA LEU A 74 -0.91 4.15 14.22
C LEU A 74 -0.31 3.12 13.27
N LEU A 75 -1.08 2.08 12.91
CA LEU A 75 -0.68 1.04 11.98
C LEU A 75 -1.15 1.41 10.58
N VAL A 76 -0.24 1.45 9.61
CA VAL A 76 -0.57 1.86 8.24
C VAL A 76 -0.22 0.74 7.27
N SER A 77 -1.19 0.29 6.48
CA SER A 77 -0.96 -0.67 5.41
C SER A 77 -0.73 0.03 4.06
N LEU A 78 0.39 -0.29 3.41
CA LEU A 78 0.65 0.00 2.01
C LEU A 78 0.50 -1.25 1.14
N THR A 79 0.30 -2.41 1.78
CA THR A 79 0.22 -3.71 1.11
C THR A 79 -1.10 -3.82 0.35
N LYS A 80 -1.02 -4.20 -0.91
CA LYS A 80 -2.18 -4.45 -1.78
C LYS A 80 -2.41 -5.95 -1.91
N GLY A 81 -3.63 -6.40 -1.61
CA GLY A 81 -3.98 -7.82 -1.73
C GLY A 81 -5.15 -8.23 -0.87
N ILE A 82 -5.53 -9.50 -1.03
CA ILE A 82 -6.52 -10.22 -0.22
C ILE A 82 -5.85 -11.53 0.19
N GLU A 83 -6.00 -11.94 1.44
CA GLU A 83 -5.38 -13.16 1.92
C GLU A 83 -6.05 -14.40 1.33
N ARG A 84 -5.24 -15.33 0.89
CA ARG A 84 -5.74 -16.61 0.36
C ARG A 84 -6.34 -17.46 1.49
N GLY A 85 -7.53 -17.97 1.27
CA GLY A 85 -8.23 -18.87 2.20
C GLY A 85 -9.15 -18.15 3.18
N THR A 86 -8.71 -17.07 3.83
CA THR A 86 -9.56 -16.30 4.75
C THR A 86 -10.33 -15.19 4.05
N HIS A 87 -9.83 -14.72 2.90
CA HIS A 87 -10.30 -13.58 2.13
C HIS A 87 -10.25 -12.24 2.90
N LEU A 88 -9.47 -12.19 3.97
CA LEU A 88 -9.27 -10.95 4.74
C LEU A 88 -8.50 -9.92 3.92
N ARG A 89 -8.91 -8.65 4.08
CA ARG A 89 -8.16 -7.50 3.60
C ARG A 89 -6.90 -7.28 4.45
N MET A 90 -5.94 -6.56 3.95
CA MET A 90 -4.66 -6.35 4.63
C MET A 90 -4.82 -5.63 5.99
N SER A 91 -5.72 -4.65 6.08
CA SER A 91 -6.03 -3.97 7.34
C SER A 91 -6.66 -4.91 8.38
N GLU A 92 -7.50 -5.86 7.95
CA GLU A 92 -8.11 -6.87 8.82
C GLU A 92 -7.08 -7.87 9.36
N ILE A 93 -6.10 -8.26 8.53
CA ILE A 93 -4.97 -9.10 8.97
C ILE A 93 -4.17 -8.37 10.06
N ILE A 94 -3.84 -7.10 9.84
CA ILE A 94 -3.11 -6.29 10.84
C ILE A 94 -3.91 -6.20 12.14
N ALA A 95 -5.21 -5.93 12.06
CA ALA A 95 -6.10 -5.88 13.22
C ALA A 95 -6.13 -7.21 13.98
N HIS A 96 -6.21 -8.33 13.23
CA HIS A 96 -6.25 -9.67 13.81
C HIS A 96 -4.95 -10.02 14.56
N GLU A 97 -3.80 -9.75 13.95
CA GLU A 97 -2.50 -10.12 14.53
C GLU A 97 -2.03 -9.18 15.65
N CYS A 98 -2.28 -7.88 15.50
CA CYS A 98 -1.87 -6.90 16.51
C CYS A 98 -2.87 -6.76 17.67
N GLY A 99 -4.13 -7.17 17.45
CA GLY A 99 -5.19 -7.09 18.45
C GLY A 99 -5.71 -5.67 18.69
N GLU A 100 -6.44 -5.48 19.80
CA GLU A 100 -7.07 -4.20 20.13
C GLU A 100 -6.10 -3.13 20.62
N GLY A 101 -6.56 -1.88 20.57
CA GLY A 101 -5.83 -0.71 21.10
C GLY A 101 -4.92 -0.02 20.06
N TYR A 102 -5.09 -0.35 18.79
CA TYR A 102 -4.41 0.31 17.68
C TYR A 102 -5.40 0.99 16.74
N ARG A 103 -4.97 2.10 16.16
CA ARG A 103 -5.66 2.74 15.05
C ARG A 103 -5.06 2.23 13.75
N ILE A 104 -5.90 1.99 12.75
CA ILE A 104 -5.46 1.43 11.48
C ILE A 104 -5.86 2.37 10.34
N ALA A 105 -4.94 2.60 9.43
CA ALA A 105 -5.17 3.30 8.17
C ALA A 105 -4.54 2.53 7.01
N VAL A 106 -4.97 2.82 5.80
CA VAL A 106 -4.39 2.31 4.57
C VAL A 106 -3.96 3.48 3.70
N LEU A 107 -2.87 3.30 2.93
CA LEU A 107 -2.43 4.27 1.93
C LEU A 107 -2.33 3.55 0.59
N SER A 108 -3.12 3.97 -0.40
CA SER A 108 -3.18 3.36 -1.72
C SER A 108 -3.42 4.39 -2.80
N GLY A 109 -3.08 4.06 -4.04
CA GLY A 109 -3.21 4.94 -5.22
C GLY A 109 -2.12 4.68 -6.24
N PRO A 110 -2.10 5.43 -7.35
CA PRO A 110 -1.08 5.35 -8.38
C PRO A 110 0.27 5.85 -7.84
N SER A 111 1.13 4.93 -7.42
CA SER A 111 2.39 5.23 -6.73
C SER A 111 3.48 4.22 -7.08
N HIS A 112 3.86 4.15 -8.36
CA HIS A 112 4.98 3.33 -8.78
C HIS A 112 6.27 3.80 -8.11
N ALA A 113 7.00 2.86 -7.50
CA ALA A 113 8.15 3.17 -6.65
C ALA A 113 9.23 3.96 -7.39
N GLU A 114 9.44 3.65 -8.67
CA GLU A 114 10.43 4.31 -9.52
C GLU A 114 10.10 5.79 -9.78
N GLU A 115 8.81 6.12 -9.90
CA GLU A 115 8.35 7.49 -10.12
C GLU A 115 8.39 8.29 -8.82
N VAL A 116 7.89 7.70 -7.73
CA VAL A 116 7.94 8.31 -6.40
C VAL A 116 9.39 8.61 -5.99
N ALA A 117 10.30 7.67 -6.23
CA ALA A 117 11.72 7.83 -5.90
C ALA A 117 12.41 8.93 -6.73
N ARG A 118 11.98 9.13 -7.99
CA ARG A 118 12.42 10.24 -8.85
C ARG A 118 11.72 11.56 -8.55
N ARG A 119 10.87 11.60 -7.51
CA ARG A 119 10.11 12.79 -7.10
C ARG A 119 9.15 13.30 -8.19
N LEU A 120 8.59 12.41 -9.01
CA LEU A 120 7.55 12.79 -9.96
C LEU A 120 6.23 13.03 -9.21
N PRO A 121 5.39 13.95 -9.70
CA PRO A 121 4.10 14.25 -9.09
C PRO A 121 3.25 13.00 -8.92
N THR A 122 2.85 12.70 -7.69
CA THR A 122 2.12 11.48 -7.32
C THR A 122 0.95 11.83 -6.40
N GLY A 123 -0.18 11.14 -6.55
CA GLY A 123 -1.34 11.30 -5.69
C GLY A 123 -1.81 9.97 -5.11
N CYS A 124 -2.05 9.92 -3.79
CA CYS A 124 -2.56 8.75 -3.08
C CYS A 124 -3.74 9.10 -2.18
N VAL A 125 -4.39 8.07 -1.67
CA VAL A 125 -5.51 8.16 -0.71
C VAL A 125 -5.10 7.47 0.58
N ALA A 126 -5.18 8.20 1.70
CA ALA A 126 -5.11 7.66 3.05
C ALA A 126 -6.53 7.41 3.55
N ALA A 127 -6.90 6.17 3.81
CA ALA A 127 -8.23 5.82 4.29
C ALA A 127 -8.19 5.21 5.70
N SER A 128 -9.11 5.65 6.55
CA SER A 128 -9.32 5.12 7.89
C SER A 128 -10.76 5.40 8.33
N ALA A 129 -11.34 4.50 9.14
CA ALA A 129 -12.61 4.76 9.81
C ALA A 129 -12.50 5.91 10.84
N ASP A 130 -11.29 6.17 11.35
CA ASP A 130 -10.96 7.31 12.19
C ASP A 130 -10.31 8.42 11.33
N GLN A 131 -11.02 9.53 11.15
CA GLN A 131 -10.59 10.68 10.36
C GLN A 131 -9.22 11.21 10.83
N ALA A 132 -8.96 11.27 12.13
CA ALA A 132 -7.69 11.77 12.67
C ALA A 132 -6.51 10.88 12.26
N SER A 133 -6.73 9.57 12.10
CA SER A 133 -5.74 8.61 11.61
C SER A 133 -5.45 8.81 10.12
N ALA A 134 -6.47 9.01 9.28
CA ALA A 134 -6.28 9.33 7.87
C ALA A 134 -5.49 10.64 7.69
N GLU A 135 -5.82 11.67 8.46
CA GLU A 135 -5.10 12.95 8.47
C GLU A 135 -3.67 12.84 8.98
N ALA A 136 -3.42 11.96 9.98
CA ALA A 136 -2.06 11.71 10.46
C ALA A 136 -1.19 11.08 9.36
N VAL A 137 -1.73 10.12 8.60
CA VAL A 137 -1.06 9.56 7.42
C VAL A 137 -0.84 10.64 6.36
N GLN A 138 -1.86 11.45 6.06
CA GLN A 138 -1.74 12.56 5.12
C GLN A 138 -0.56 13.48 5.51
N ARG A 139 -0.52 13.95 6.76
CA ARG A 139 0.56 14.83 7.24
C ARG A 139 1.95 14.19 7.20
N ALA A 140 2.02 12.87 7.45
CA ALA A 140 3.28 12.15 7.45
C ALA A 140 3.87 11.94 6.05
N PHE A 141 3.03 11.69 5.06
CA PHE A 141 3.48 11.34 3.70
C PHE A 141 3.43 12.50 2.70
N MET A 142 2.56 13.50 2.91
CA MET A 142 2.39 14.60 1.96
C MET A 142 3.63 15.49 1.89
N ASN A 143 4.02 15.86 0.67
CA ASN A 143 5.07 16.82 0.39
C ASN A 143 4.77 17.53 -0.95
N GLU A 144 5.71 18.34 -1.45
CA GLU A 144 5.54 19.14 -2.66
C GLU A 144 5.16 18.35 -3.92
N VAL A 145 5.60 17.10 -4.01
CA VAL A 145 5.38 16.22 -5.17
C VAL A 145 4.55 14.99 -4.85
N PHE A 146 4.24 14.76 -3.59
CA PHE A 146 3.41 13.61 -3.15
C PHE A 146 2.16 14.12 -2.44
N ARG A 147 1.03 14.10 -3.14
CA ARG A 147 -0.26 14.54 -2.62
C ARG A 147 -1.01 13.39 -1.99
N VAL A 148 -1.53 13.58 -0.78
CA VAL A 148 -2.36 12.59 -0.09
C VAL A 148 -3.73 13.20 0.20
N TYR A 149 -4.79 12.49 -0.20
CA TYR A 149 -6.18 12.79 0.10
C TYR A 149 -6.67 11.87 1.21
N THR A 150 -7.57 12.35 2.06
CA THR A 150 -8.18 11.53 3.12
C THR A 150 -9.50 10.92 2.66
N HIS A 151 -9.82 9.73 3.18
CA HIS A 151 -11.05 9.01 2.88
C HIS A 151 -11.48 8.15 4.07
N ASP A 152 -12.78 7.85 4.19
CA ASP A 152 -13.31 6.99 5.25
C ASP A 152 -13.67 5.57 4.77
N ASP A 153 -13.69 5.31 3.46
CA ASP A 153 -13.96 3.99 2.89
C ASP A 153 -12.67 3.15 2.75
N VAL A 154 -12.27 2.51 3.84
CA VAL A 154 -11.13 1.59 3.86
C VAL A 154 -11.35 0.40 2.93
N VAL A 155 -12.58 -0.14 2.90
CA VAL A 155 -12.94 -1.32 2.10
C VAL A 155 -12.75 -1.05 0.63
N GLY A 156 -13.34 0.03 0.12
CA GLY A 156 -13.23 0.41 -1.29
C GLY A 156 -11.80 0.68 -1.72
N VAL A 157 -11.02 1.38 -0.88
CA VAL A 157 -9.60 1.70 -1.18
C VAL A 157 -8.74 0.44 -1.23
N GLU A 158 -8.90 -0.51 -0.30
CA GLU A 158 -8.13 -1.76 -0.30
C GLU A 158 -8.51 -2.69 -1.46
N LEU A 159 -9.80 -2.87 -1.73
CA LEU A 159 -10.28 -3.74 -2.80
C LEU A 159 -9.87 -3.22 -4.18
N ALA A 160 -9.93 -1.92 -4.39
CA ALA A 160 -9.44 -1.30 -5.62
C ALA A 160 -7.96 -1.66 -5.88
N GLY A 161 -7.10 -1.45 -4.89
CA GLY A 161 -5.68 -1.78 -5.00
C GLY A 161 -5.39 -3.27 -5.13
N ALA A 162 -6.19 -4.14 -4.48
CA ALA A 162 -6.00 -5.58 -4.51
C ALA A 162 -6.37 -6.21 -5.86
N LEU A 163 -7.47 -5.75 -6.47
CA LEU A 163 -8.07 -6.39 -7.65
C LEU A 163 -7.54 -5.85 -8.99
N LYS A 164 -6.94 -4.66 -9.00
CA LYS A 164 -6.41 -4.04 -10.23
C LYS A 164 -5.45 -4.92 -11.01
N ASN A 165 -4.64 -5.75 -10.33
CA ASN A 165 -3.63 -6.58 -10.96
C ASN A 165 -4.23 -7.66 -11.88
N VAL A 166 -5.46 -8.10 -11.61
CA VAL A 166 -6.20 -9.02 -12.51
C VAL A 166 -6.48 -8.33 -13.84
N ALA A 167 -6.95 -7.08 -13.80
CA ALA A 167 -7.19 -6.28 -15.00
C ALA A 167 -5.89 -5.97 -15.75
N ALA A 168 -4.82 -5.63 -15.02
CA ALA A 168 -3.51 -5.39 -15.61
C ALA A 168 -2.98 -6.63 -16.36
N LEU A 169 -3.14 -7.81 -15.80
CA LEU A 169 -2.79 -9.06 -16.48
C LEU A 169 -3.59 -9.24 -17.78
N CYS A 170 -4.90 -8.98 -17.75
CA CYS A 170 -5.74 -9.06 -18.96
C CYS A 170 -5.32 -8.04 -20.02
N CYS A 171 -4.99 -6.81 -19.63
CA CYS A 171 -4.48 -5.79 -20.54
C CYS A 171 -3.13 -6.20 -21.15
N GLY A 172 -2.20 -6.72 -20.33
CA GLY A 172 -0.91 -7.19 -20.83
C GLY A 172 -1.03 -8.36 -21.81
N ILE A 173 -1.96 -9.30 -21.59
CA ILE A 173 -2.26 -10.38 -22.54
C ILE A 173 -2.81 -9.79 -23.86
N SER A 174 -3.75 -8.85 -23.76
CA SER A 174 -4.35 -8.16 -24.91
C SER A 174 -3.28 -7.45 -25.75
N ASP A 175 -2.37 -6.74 -25.09
CA ASP A 175 -1.26 -6.04 -25.75
C ASP A 175 -0.29 -7.02 -26.42
N GLY A 176 0.06 -8.11 -25.73
CA GLY A 176 0.89 -9.18 -26.31
C GLY A 176 0.26 -9.85 -27.54
N CYS A 177 -1.08 -9.84 -27.63
CA CYS A 177 -1.83 -10.31 -28.80
C CYS A 177 -2.02 -9.23 -29.89
N GLY A 178 -1.54 -7.99 -29.68
CA GLY A 178 -1.67 -6.90 -30.65
C GLY A 178 -3.08 -6.32 -30.79
N MET A 179 -3.94 -6.42 -29.76
CA MET A 179 -5.36 -6.02 -29.85
C MET A 179 -5.61 -4.51 -29.80
N GLY A 180 -4.63 -3.70 -29.45
CA GLY A 180 -4.65 -2.25 -29.52
C GLY A 180 -5.48 -1.53 -28.42
N ASP A 181 -5.48 -0.19 -28.51
CA ASP A 181 -5.97 0.69 -27.43
C ASP A 181 -7.48 0.62 -27.18
N ASN A 182 -8.28 0.38 -28.23
CA ASN A 182 -9.74 0.22 -28.04
C ASN A 182 -10.07 -0.99 -27.15
N THR A 183 -9.37 -2.10 -27.34
CA THR A 183 -9.54 -3.30 -26.52
C THR A 183 -9.05 -3.04 -25.10
N ARG A 184 -7.91 -2.36 -24.92
CA ARG A 184 -7.42 -1.98 -23.60
C ARG A 184 -8.41 -1.09 -22.86
N ALA A 185 -8.95 -0.06 -23.51
CA ALA A 185 -9.97 0.81 -22.91
C ALA A 185 -11.25 0.04 -22.52
N LEU A 186 -11.70 -0.91 -23.35
CA LEU A 186 -12.82 -1.80 -23.04
C LEU A 186 -12.53 -2.64 -21.80
N LEU A 187 -11.35 -3.29 -21.72
CA LEU A 187 -10.95 -4.12 -20.60
C LEU A 187 -10.88 -3.32 -19.29
N ILE A 188 -10.26 -2.14 -19.30
CA ILE A 188 -10.17 -1.26 -18.12
C ILE A 188 -11.57 -0.86 -17.65
N THR A 189 -12.45 -0.45 -18.55
CA THR A 189 -13.82 -0.02 -18.22
C THR A 189 -14.63 -1.18 -17.62
N ARG A 190 -14.52 -2.37 -18.22
CA ARG A 190 -15.22 -3.56 -17.72
C ARG A 190 -14.68 -4.00 -16.37
N ALA A 191 -13.35 -4.04 -16.23
CA ALA A 191 -12.70 -4.40 -14.97
C ALA A 191 -13.12 -3.44 -13.84
N LEU A 192 -13.11 -2.13 -14.08
CA LEU A 192 -13.55 -1.14 -13.07
C LEU A 192 -15.01 -1.40 -12.64
N SER A 193 -15.90 -1.68 -13.60
CA SER A 193 -17.30 -1.99 -13.30
C SER A 193 -17.44 -3.26 -12.45
N GLU A 194 -16.68 -4.30 -12.72
CA GLU A 194 -16.72 -5.57 -11.96
C GLU A 194 -16.11 -5.43 -10.57
N ILE A 195 -14.97 -4.74 -10.46
CA ILE A 195 -14.32 -4.42 -9.18
C ILE A 195 -15.28 -3.59 -8.31
N SER A 196 -15.97 -2.60 -8.90
CA SER A 196 -16.92 -1.76 -8.17
C SER A 196 -18.08 -2.57 -7.59
N ARG A 197 -18.66 -3.49 -8.36
CA ARG A 197 -19.73 -4.37 -7.86
C ARG A 197 -19.26 -5.27 -6.72
N LEU A 198 -18.07 -5.84 -6.85
CA LEU A 198 -17.50 -6.66 -5.77
C LEU A 198 -17.22 -5.83 -4.52
N ALA A 199 -16.67 -4.61 -4.69
CA ALA A 199 -16.42 -3.70 -3.58
C ALA A 199 -17.72 -3.34 -2.83
N GLU A 200 -18.80 -3.03 -3.56
CA GLU A 200 -20.13 -2.78 -2.97
C GLU A 200 -20.66 -3.99 -2.20
N CYS A 201 -20.53 -5.20 -2.76
CA CYS A 201 -20.94 -6.44 -2.07
C CYS A 201 -20.15 -6.69 -0.77
N MET A 202 -18.93 -6.17 -0.67
CA MET A 202 -18.05 -6.30 0.51
C MET A 202 -18.14 -5.08 1.45
N GLY A 203 -19.07 -4.14 1.21
CA GLY A 203 -19.30 -2.98 2.07
C GLY A 203 -18.48 -1.73 1.72
N GLY A 204 -17.80 -1.70 0.57
CA GLY A 204 -17.17 -0.51 0.03
C GLY A 204 -18.15 0.35 -0.77
N ARG A 205 -17.71 1.53 -1.18
CA ARG A 205 -18.52 2.49 -1.95
C ARG A 205 -18.05 2.56 -3.39
N LYS A 206 -19.00 2.58 -4.32
CA LYS A 206 -18.73 2.66 -5.77
C LYS A 206 -17.97 3.93 -6.14
N GLU A 207 -18.28 5.05 -5.50
CA GLU A 207 -17.65 6.35 -5.72
C GLU A 207 -16.15 6.31 -5.44
N THR A 208 -15.72 5.52 -4.46
CA THR A 208 -14.29 5.32 -4.13
C THR A 208 -13.51 4.74 -5.30
N LEU A 209 -14.15 3.85 -6.07
CA LEU A 209 -13.52 3.19 -7.22
C LEU A 209 -13.34 4.13 -8.42
N ALA A 210 -14.13 5.21 -8.50
CA ALA A 210 -13.95 6.25 -9.51
C ALA A 210 -12.79 7.21 -9.21
N GLY A 211 -12.22 7.14 -7.99
CA GLY A 211 -11.15 8.01 -7.53
C GLY A 211 -9.74 7.49 -7.81
N LEU A 212 -8.74 8.12 -7.13
CA LEU A 212 -7.32 7.80 -7.30
C LEU A 212 -6.98 6.36 -6.93
N ALA A 213 -7.53 5.84 -5.81
CA ALA A 213 -7.24 4.48 -5.36
C ALA A 213 -7.85 3.40 -6.28
N GLY A 214 -8.93 3.73 -7.02
CA GLY A 214 -9.59 2.85 -7.98
C GLY A 214 -9.11 3.10 -9.40
N MET A 215 -9.82 3.96 -10.13
CA MET A 215 -9.56 4.27 -11.54
C MET A 215 -8.13 4.74 -11.78
N GLY A 216 -7.59 5.63 -10.92
CA GLY A 216 -6.24 6.16 -11.09
C GLY A 216 -5.18 5.08 -11.03
N ASP A 217 -5.23 4.22 -10.00
CA ASP A 217 -4.26 3.11 -9.81
C ASP A 217 -4.46 2.00 -10.85
N LEU A 218 -5.70 1.78 -11.32
CA LEU A 218 -6.00 0.84 -12.39
C LEU A 218 -5.39 1.27 -13.72
N ILE A 219 -5.60 2.53 -14.13
CA ILE A 219 -5.07 3.06 -15.40
C ILE A 219 -3.56 2.95 -15.42
N VAL A 220 -2.85 3.48 -14.41
CA VAL A 220 -1.39 3.47 -14.39
C VAL A 220 -0.80 2.05 -14.35
N THR A 221 -1.57 1.05 -13.95
CA THR A 221 -1.11 -0.34 -13.90
C THR A 221 -1.40 -1.09 -15.21
N CYS A 222 -2.38 -0.63 -16.01
CA CYS A 222 -2.77 -1.22 -17.29
C CYS A 222 -2.11 -0.54 -18.50
N THR A 223 -1.30 0.48 -18.30
CA THR A 223 -0.53 1.19 -19.33
C THR A 223 0.95 0.99 -19.13
#